data_7cc1b6a68ed0a23ef2b2f06efea9391c
#
_entry.id   7cc1b6a68ed0a23ef2b2f06efea9391c
#
_cell.length_a   1.000
_cell.length_b   1.000
_cell.length_c   1.000
_cell.angle_alpha   90.00
_cell.angle_beta   90.00
_cell.angle_gamma   90.00
#
_symmetry.space_group_name_H-M   'P 1'
#
loop_
_entity.id
_entity.type
_entity.pdbx_description
1 polymer ?
#
loop_
_entity_poly.entity_id
_entity_poly.type
_entity_poly.pdbx_seq_one_letter_code
_entity_poly.pdbx_strand_id
1 'polypeptide(L)'
;MSHLLRSHAPISSEAWRVIDEETHDRLIPSLAARRLVDFSGPLGWGYSSTTFGRVTEVEPPVEGLRSAQRVVVPVVELRADFTIARSQLRDLERDARGIDLGSLDEAAERIAR
;
A
#
# COMPACT_ATOMS: atom_id res chain seq x y z
N MET A 1 3.54 -14.80 5.68
CA MET A 1 2.27 -14.46 6.34
C MET A 1 1.77 -13.12 5.83
N SER A 2 0.49 -13.01 5.62
CA SER A 2 -0.09 -11.74 5.19
C SER A 2 -0.33 -10.83 6.39
N HIS A 3 0.26 -9.64 6.39
CA HIS A 3 -0.02 -8.60 7.38
C HIS A 3 -1.46 -8.06 7.27
N LEU A 4 -2.15 -8.37 6.16
CA LEU A 4 -3.53 -7.95 5.93
C LEU A 4 -4.55 -8.82 6.65
N LEU A 5 -4.13 -9.92 7.29
CA LEU A 5 -4.99 -10.83 8.03
C LEU A 5 -6.22 -11.29 7.23
N ARG A 6 -6.02 -11.56 5.94
CA ARG A 6 -7.10 -11.93 5.01
C ARG A 6 -7.87 -13.18 5.45
N SER A 7 -7.20 -14.11 6.13
CA SER A 7 -7.84 -15.32 6.65
C SER A 7 -8.89 -15.03 7.73
N HIS A 8 -8.85 -13.85 8.35
CA HIS A 8 -9.82 -13.44 9.37
C HIS A 8 -11.06 -12.78 8.77
N ALA A 9 -11.07 -12.46 7.50
CA ALA A 9 -12.22 -11.87 6.82
C ALA A 9 -13.13 -12.96 6.25
N PRO A 10 -14.47 -12.77 6.25
CA PRO A 10 -15.42 -13.75 5.67
C PRO A 10 -15.46 -13.62 4.14
N ILE A 11 -14.31 -13.73 3.51
CA ILE A 11 -14.14 -13.52 2.06
C ILE A 11 -13.38 -14.71 1.51
N SER A 12 -13.93 -15.35 0.47
CA SER A 12 -13.28 -16.50 -0.18
C SER A 12 -11.99 -16.11 -0.90
N SER A 13 -11.11 -17.06 -1.12
CA SER A 13 -9.87 -16.83 -1.88
C SER A 13 -10.16 -16.39 -3.31
N GLU A 14 -11.24 -16.90 -3.92
CA GLU A 14 -11.67 -16.47 -5.25
C GLU A 14 -12.06 -14.98 -5.26
N ALA A 15 -12.81 -14.54 -4.24
CA ALA A 15 -13.18 -13.13 -4.12
C ALA A 15 -11.95 -12.24 -3.91
N TRP A 16 -10.99 -12.67 -3.09
CA TRP A 16 -9.73 -11.94 -2.93
C TRP A 16 -8.97 -11.84 -4.24
N ARG A 17 -8.94 -12.89 -5.04
CA ARG A 17 -8.28 -12.87 -6.35
C ARG A 17 -8.88 -11.79 -7.26
N VAL A 18 -10.20 -11.72 -7.32
CA VAL A 18 -10.89 -10.72 -8.15
C VAL A 18 -10.60 -9.30 -7.66
N ILE A 19 -10.62 -9.07 -6.34
CA ILE A 19 -10.30 -7.77 -5.75
C ILE A 19 -8.86 -7.37 -6.10
N ASP A 20 -7.91 -8.28 -5.94
CA ASP A 20 -6.51 -8.01 -6.25
C ASP A 20 -6.28 -7.69 -7.72
N GLU A 21 -6.91 -8.44 -8.63
CA GLU A 21 -6.80 -8.19 -10.07
C GLU A 21 -7.38 -6.83 -10.46
N GLU A 22 -8.55 -6.48 -9.95
CA GLU A 22 -9.18 -5.19 -10.23
C GLU A 22 -8.32 -4.03 -9.69
N THR A 23 -7.80 -4.18 -8.48
CA THR A 23 -6.91 -3.17 -7.88
C THR A 23 -5.67 -2.97 -8.73
N HIS A 24 -5.03 -4.05 -9.15
CA HIS A 24 -3.85 -3.99 -10.01
C HIS A 24 -4.16 -3.30 -11.33
N ASP A 25 -5.27 -3.70 -12.00
CA ASP A 25 -5.64 -3.16 -13.30
C ASP A 25 -5.97 -1.66 -13.25
N ARG A 26 -6.49 -1.18 -12.11
CA ARG A 26 -6.80 0.24 -11.94
C ARG A 26 -5.59 1.07 -11.51
N LEU A 27 -4.69 0.51 -10.70
CA LEU A 27 -3.52 1.25 -10.21
C LEU A 27 -2.42 1.39 -11.26
N ILE A 28 -2.09 0.32 -11.97
CA ILE A 28 -0.91 0.32 -12.86
C ILE A 28 -0.96 1.42 -13.93
N PRO A 29 -2.05 1.62 -14.67
CA PRO A 29 -2.10 2.71 -15.65
C PRO A 29 -2.01 4.10 -15.02
N SER A 30 -2.52 4.27 -13.79
CA SER A 30 -2.57 5.55 -13.10
C SER A 30 -1.24 5.92 -12.42
N LEU A 31 -0.33 4.97 -12.24
CA LEU A 31 0.97 5.19 -11.61
C LEU A 31 2.05 5.59 -12.63
N ALA A 32 1.69 6.41 -13.60
CA ALA A 32 2.58 6.83 -14.69
C ALA A 32 3.84 7.57 -14.19
N ALA A 33 3.79 8.18 -13.01
CA ALA A 33 4.94 8.87 -12.42
C ALA A 33 6.15 7.97 -12.23
N ARG A 34 5.96 6.66 -12.10
CA ARG A 34 7.05 5.67 -12.00
C ARG A 34 7.99 5.71 -13.19
N ARG A 35 7.52 6.20 -14.34
CA ARG A 35 8.30 6.30 -15.59
C ARG A 35 9.09 7.58 -15.70
N LEU A 36 8.79 8.57 -14.85
CA LEU A 36 9.34 9.92 -14.92
C LEU A 36 10.37 10.20 -13.83
N VAL A 37 10.39 9.41 -12.78
CA VAL A 37 11.28 9.61 -11.62
C VAL A 37 11.98 8.30 -11.29
N ASP A 38 13.06 8.42 -10.51
CA ASP A 38 13.72 7.23 -9.97
C ASP A 38 12.75 6.45 -9.09
N PHE A 39 12.60 5.18 -9.42
CA PHE A 39 11.68 4.31 -8.70
C PHE A 39 12.43 3.09 -8.16
N SER A 40 12.28 2.84 -6.86
CA SER A 40 12.78 1.64 -6.20
C SER A 40 11.61 0.95 -5.51
N GLY A 41 11.49 -0.36 -5.72
CA GLY A 41 10.48 -1.13 -5.02
C GLY A 41 9.85 -2.22 -5.87
N PRO A 42 8.95 -2.99 -5.26
CA PRO A 42 8.53 -2.87 -3.86
C PRO A 42 9.63 -3.26 -2.87
N LEU A 43 9.72 -2.57 -1.74
CA LEU A 43 10.75 -2.75 -0.72
C LEU A 43 10.25 -3.50 0.52
N GLY A 44 8.99 -3.90 0.51
CA GLY A 44 8.37 -4.64 1.60
C GLY A 44 7.71 -3.75 2.66
N TRP A 45 6.85 -4.35 3.43
CA TRP A 45 6.03 -3.65 4.41
C TRP A 45 6.83 -3.09 5.59
N GLY A 46 7.98 -3.70 5.91
CA GLY A 46 8.84 -3.25 7.00
C GLY A 46 9.70 -2.03 6.67
N TYR A 47 9.72 -1.59 5.43
CA TYR A 47 10.53 -0.45 5.01
C TYR A 47 9.90 0.86 5.50
N SER A 48 10.64 1.63 6.29
CA SER A 48 10.09 2.82 6.95
C SER A 48 10.70 4.14 6.52
N SER A 49 11.90 4.13 5.97
CA SER A 49 12.59 5.37 5.61
C SER A 49 13.71 5.13 4.62
N THR A 50 14.09 6.19 3.90
CA THR A 50 15.23 6.18 3.00
C THR A 50 16.31 7.09 3.57
N THR A 51 17.56 6.60 3.63
CA THR A 51 18.69 7.37 4.10
C THR A 51 19.39 8.09 2.94
N PHE A 52 19.95 9.28 3.23
CA PHE A 52 20.80 10.01 2.30
C PHE A 52 22.28 9.93 2.66
N GLY A 53 22.64 9.17 3.69
CA GLY A 53 24.03 9.08 4.15
C GLY A 53 24.52 10.34 4.86
N ARG A 54 23.62 11.23 5.25
CA ARG A 54 23.94 12.47 5.96
C ARG A 54 23.60 12.36 7.43
N VAL A 55 24.22 13.22 8.24
CA VAL A 55 23.98 13.29 9.68
C VAL A 55 23.76 14.75 10.11
N THR A 56 23.02 14.93 11.19
CA THR A 56 22.85 16.21 11.86
C THR A 56 23.36 16.09 13.28
N GLU A 57 24.22 17.01 13.74
CA GLU A 57 24.70 16.97 15.12
C GLU A 57 23.55 17.23 16.09
N VAL A 58 23.52 16.46 17.16
CA VAL A 58 22.54 16.58 18.23
C VAL A 58 23.26 16.64 19.58
N GLU A 59 22.55 17.09 20.62
CA GLU A 59 23.07 17.17 21.98
C GLU A 59 23.54 15.79 22.45
N PRO A 60 24.82 15.63 22.86
CA PRO A 60 25.31 14.33 23.32
C PRO A 60 24.75 13.99 24.71
N PRO A 61 24.52 12.69 24.99
CA PRO A 61 23.97 12.28 26.28
C PRO A 61 24.97 12.42 27.44
N VAL A 62 26.25 12.47 27.14
CA VAL A 62 27.32 12.58 28.14
C VAL A 62 28.38 13.55 27.61
N GLU A 63 28.91 14.39 28.48
CA GLU A 63 30.01 15.31 28.15
C GLU A 63 31.22 14.52 27.64
N GLY A 64 31.87 15.07 26.62
CA GLY A 64 33.02 14.42 25.97
C GLY A 64 32.69 13.49 24.84
N LEU A 65 31.40 13.25 24.58
CA LEU A 65 30.92 12.50 23.41
C LEU A 65 30.40 13.43 22.35
N ARG A 66 30.40 12.96 21.12
CA ARG A 66 29.69 13.63 20.02
C ARG A 66 28.55 12.72 19.59
N SER A 67 27.41 13.30 19.33
CA SER A 67 26.24 12.60 18.84
C SER A 67 25.76 13.20 17.53
N ALA A 68 25.38 12.33 16.59
CA ALA A 68 24.83 12.75 15.32
C ALA A 68 23.62 11.87 14.98
N GLN A 69 22.58 12.50 14.51
CA GLN A 69 21.37 11.82 14.06
C GLN A 69 21.43 11.59 12.57
N ARG A 70 21.09 10.38 12.12
CA ARG A 70 21.00 10.09 10.69
C ARG A 70 19.82 10.86 10.08
N VAL A 71 20.08 11.46 8.93
CA VAL A 71 19.02 12.17 8.19
C VAL A 71 18.34 11.16 7.27
N VAL A 72 17.03 11.03 7.42
CA VAL A 72 16.21 10.11 6.62
C VAL A 72 14.95 10.80 6.15
N VAL A 73 14.38 10.29 5.05
CA VAL A 73 13.04 10.68 4.59
C VAL A 73 12.10 9.54 4.96
N PRO A 74 11.11 9.80 5.83
CA PRO A 74 10.16 8.76 6.22
C PRO A 74 9.24 8.39 5.05
N VAL A 75 8.84 7.14 5.01
CA VAL A 75 7.86 6.63 4.07
C VAL A 75 6.47 7.03 4.55
N VAL A 76 5.63 7.50 3.64
CA VAL A 76 4.23 7.84 3.93
C VAL A 76 3.35 6.66 3.58
N GLU A 77 2.50 6.25 4.51
CA GLU A 77 1.50 5.21 4.29
C GLU A 77 0.19 5.85 3.85
N LEU A 78 -0.35 5.41 2.74
CA LEU A 78 -1.63 5.88 2.22
C LEU A 78 -2.66 4.77 2.32
N ARG A 79 -3.86 5.13 2.76
CA ARG A 79 -5.01 4.23 2.83
C ARG A 79 -6.21 4.86 2.18
N ALA A 80 -6.96 4.05 1.44
CA ALA A 80 -8.26 4.45 0.92
C ALA A 80 -9.23 3.31 1.16
N ASP A 81 -10.32 3.59 1.85
CA ASP A 81 -11.34 2.59 2.16
C ASP A 81 -12.28 2.39 0.97
N PHE A 82 -12.76 1.19 0.83
CA PHE A 82 -13.79 0.86 -0.15
C PHE A 82 -14.75 -0.16 0.44
N THR A 83 -15.93 -0.27 -0.17
CA THR A 83 -17.00 -1.14 0.30
C THR A 83 -17.50 -2.01 -0.84
N ILE A 84 -17.69 -3.28 -0.57
CA ILE A 84 -18.32 -4.24 -1.49
C ILE A 84 -19.48 -4.89 -0.77
N ALA A 85 -20.65 -4.91 -1.38
CA ALA A 85 -21.83 -5.55 -0.80
C ALA A 85 -21.61 -7.06 -0.68
N ARG A 86 -22.07 -7.65 0.43
CA ARG A 86 -21.96 -9.09 0.64
C ARG A 86 -22.68 -9.90 -0.44
N SER A 87 -23.79 -9.36 -0.97
CA SER A 87 -24.53 -10.01 -2.06
C SER A 87 -23.65 -10.17 -3.31
N GLN A 88 -22.80 -9.19 -3.60
CA GLN A 88 -21.88 -9.26 -4.74
C GLN A 88 -20.81 -10.33 -4.51
N LEU A 89 -20.30 -10.46 -3.29
CA LEU A 89 -19.32 -11.48 -2.94
C LEU A 89 -19.93 -12.89 -3.02
N ARG A 90 -21.17 -13.05 -2.59
CA ARG A 90 -21.90 -14.32 -2.70
C ARG A 90 -22.17 -14.69 -4.15
N ASP A 91 -22.53 -13.70 -4.97
CA ASP A 91 -22.75 -13.92 -6.40
C ASP A 91 -21.46 -14.37 -7.08
N LEU A 92 -20.32 -13.80 -6.68
CA LEU A 92 -19.03 -14.22 -7.19
C LEU A 92 -18.70 -15.67 -6.83
N GLU A 93 -19.07 -16.11 -5.62
CA GLU A 93 -18.90 -17.51 -5.20
C GLU A 93 -19.74 -18.47 -6.05
N ARG A 94 -20.82 -17.98 -6.67
CA ARG A 94 -21.64 -18.71 -7.63
C ARG A 94 -21.23 -18.46 -9.08
N ASP A 95 -19.96 -18.06 -9.28
CA ASP A 95 -19.38 -17.78 -10.60
C ASP A 95 -20.00 -16.61 -11.36
N ALA A 96 -20.60 -15.65 -10.65
CA ALA A 96 -21.11 -14.43 -11.29
C ALA A 96 -19.94 -13.60 -11.86
N ARG A 97 -20.21 -12.93 -12.97
CA ARG A 97 -19.29 -12.00 -13.61
C ARG A 97 -19.82 -10.58 -13.49
N GLY A 98 -18.91 -9.61 -13.56
CA GLY A 98 -19.31 -8.20 -13.57
C GLY A 98 -19.89 -7.73 -12.25
N ILE A 99 -19.37 -8.20 -11.11
CA ILE A 99 -19.77 -7.70 -9.80
C ILE A 99 -19.43 -6.22 -9.67
N ASP A 100 -20.16 -5.50 -8.80
CA ASP A 100 -19.95 -4.08 -8.60
C ASP A 100 -18.70 -3.81 -7.76
N LEU A 101 -17.65 -3.29 -8.40
CA LEU A 101 -16.39 -2.90 -7.79
C LEU A 101 -16.15 -1.38 -7.88
N GLY A 102 -17.21 -0.59 -8.09
CA GLY A 102 -17.10 0.87 -8.25
C GLY A 102 -16.41 1.56 -7.08
N SER A 103 -16.71 1.16 -5.85
CA SER A 103 -16.08 1.72 -4.65
C SER A 103 -14.57 1.43 -4.62
N LEU A 104 -14.16 0.22 -5.00
CA LEU A 104 -12.75 -0.14 -5.11
C LEU A 104 -12.05 0.69 -6.18
N ASP A 105 -12.67 0.87 -7.33
CA ASP A 105 -12.12 1.66 -8.43
C ASP A 105 -11.91 3.12 -8.01
N GLU A 106 -12.85 3.71 -7.31
CA GLU A 106 -12.72 5.06 -6.77
C GLU A 106 -11.57 5.17 -5.76
N ALA A 107 -11.44 4.21 -4.86
CA ALA A 107 -10.35 4.18 -3.89
C ALA A 107 -8.99 4.09 -4.59
N ALA A 108 -8.86 3.23 -5.59
CA ALA A 108 -7.65 3.09 -6.37
C ALA A 108 -7.27 4.39 -7.09
N GLU A 109 -8.24 5.09 -7.66
CA GLU A 109 -8.01 6.37 -8.32
C GLU A 109 -7.51 7.44 -7.34
N ARG A 110 -8.05 7.49 -6.13
CA ARG A 110 -7.59 8.43 -5.09
C ARG A 110 -6.15 8.20 -4.72
N ILE A 111 -5.75 6.95 -4.54
CA ILE A 111 -4.36 6.60 -4.20
C ILE A 111 -3.40 6.97 -5.32
N ALA A 112 -3.82 6.81 -6.57
CA ALA A 112 -2.98 7.04 -7.74
C ALA A 112 -2.81 8.51 -8.13
N ARG A 113 -3.56 9.40 -7.52
CA ARG A 113 -3.47 10.85 -7.80
C ARG A 113 -2.35 11.56 -7.06
#